data_e3d90b90675f6ed611e4d1e2f236f119
#
_entry.id   e3d90b90675f6ed611e4d1e2f236f119
#
_cell.length_a   1.000
_cell.length_b   1.000
_cell.length_c   1.000
_cell.angle_alpha   90.00
_cell.angle_beta   90.00
_cell.angle_gamma   90.00
#
_symmetry.space_group_name_H-M   'P 1'
#
loop_
_entity.id
_entity.type
_entity.pdbx_description
1 polymer ?
#
loop_
_entity_poly.entity_id
_entity_poly.type
_entity_poly.pdbx_seq_one_letter_code
_entity_poly.pdbx_strand_id
1 'polypeptide(L)'
;MNGREPGREGARLKRLRGRAKVMKRRLFTAILVAVPLCVSGTQAQTSKKDAVTIKGIVLGADGKPVPAAAVTCQSSAGMKPRAVHTDSKGHYAITGLKQDSYDIRASSNGAYSDWERNIPLRKGQTKEITLRLLNGNTALSGKLPAKHKQ
;
A
#
# COMPACT_ATOMS: atom_id res chain seq x y z
N MET A 1 -25.64 -31.99 58.53
CA MET A 1 -26.35 -30.78 59.02
C MET A 1 -26.44 -29.85 57.82
N ASN A 2 -27.58 -29.93 57.26
CA ASN A 2 -28.55 -28.81 56.99
C ASN A 2 -27.97 -27.71 56.20
N GLY A 3 -28.48 -27.37 55.10
CA GLY A 3 -29.77 -27.50 54.46
C GLY A 3 -30.04 -26.31 53.57
N ARG A 4 -30.73 -26.62 52.54
CA ARG A 4 -31.75 -25.82 51.85
C ARG A 4 -31.31 -24.85 50.77
N GLU A 5 -31.52 -25.34 49.58
CA GLU A 5 -32.23 -24.59 48.54
C GLU A 5 -33.68 -24.22 49.02
N PRO A 6 -34.50 -23.43 48.36
CA PRO A 6 -34.68 -23.23 46.93
C PRO A 6 -35.21 -21.82 46.56
N GLY A 7 -35.49 -21.61 45.30
CA GLY A 7 -36.44 -20.60 44.82
C GLY A 7 -36.05 -20.15 43.43
N ARG A 8 -36.45 -20.77 42.36
CA ARG A 8 -37.77 -20.73 41.69
C ARG A 8 -38.25 -19.32 41.35
N GLU A 9 -38.50 -19.25 40.12
CA GLU A 9 -39.58 -18.58 39.33
C GLU A 9 -39.12 -17.26 38.75
N GLY A 10 -39.42 -16.98 37.54
CA GLY A 10 -40.39 -17.44 36.59
C GLY A 10 -40.36 -16.62 35.36
N ALA A 11 -40.53 -17.32 34.35
CA ALA A 11 -41.41 -17.07 33.23
C ALA A 11 -41.79 -15.62 32.91
N ARG A 12 -41.56 -15.19 31.72
CA ARG A 12 -42.67 -14.81 30.80
C ARG A 12 -42.19 -14.54 29.39
N LEU A 13 -42.42 -15.54 28.56
CA LEU A 13 -42.65 -15.32 27.16
C LEU A 13 -43.79 -14.31 26.98
N LYS A 14 -43.51 -13.14 26.43
CA LYS A 14 -44.55 -12.32 25.78
C LYS A 14 -44.37 -12.41 24.29
N ARG A 15 -45.10 -13.34 23.71
CA ARG A 15 -45.53 -13.29 22.31
C ARG A 15 -46.30 -12.01 22.10
N LEU A 16 -45.80 -11.15 21.31
CA LEU A 16 -46.62 -10.11 20.69
C LEU A 16 -46.77 -10.43 19.20
N ARG A 17 -47.88 -11.13 18.94
CA ARG A 17 -48.53 -11.13 17.63
C ARG A 17 -49.05 -9.72 17.41
N GLY A 18 -48.61 -9.08 16.39
CA GLY A 18 -49.10 -7.77 15.92
C GLY A 18 -49.15 -7.76 14.41
N ARG A 19 -50.19 -8.34 13.89
CA ARG A 19 -51.15 -7.80 12.89
C ARG A 19 -50.47 -7.17 11.66
N ALA A 20 -50.47 -7.95 10.62
CA ALA A 20 -50.45 -7.49 9.23
C ALA A 20 -51.58 -6.46 9.01
N LYS A 21 -51.22 -5.24 8.71
CA LYS A 21 -52.15 -4.23 8.19
C LYS A 21 -51.98 -4.18 6.67
N VAL A 22 -52.83 -4.94 6.01
CA VAL A 22 -53.10 -4.80 4.59
C VAL A 22 -53.64 -3.40 4.36
N MET A 23 -52.89 -2.56 3.74
CA MET A 23 -53.34 -1.24 3.33
C MET A 23 -53.36 -1.12 1.82
N LYS A 24 -54.60 -1.08 1.38
CA LYS A 24 -55.16 -0.96 0.04
C LYS A 24 -54.34 -0.09 -0.91
N ARG A 25 -54.16 -0.67 -2.13
CA ARG A 25 -53.78 -0.01 -3.37
C ARG A 25 -54.52 1.34 -3.53
N ARG A 26 -53.74 2.40 -3.63
CA ARG A 26 -54.19 3.61 -4.37
C ARG A 26 -53.11 3.90 -5.41
N LEU A 27 -53.47 3.72 -6.65
CA LEU A 27 -52.75 4.22 -7.81
C LEU A 27 -52.66 5.75 -7.66
N PHE A 28 -51.50 6.26 -7.45
CA PHE A 28 -51.16 7.63 -7.78
C PHE A 28 -50.09 7.59 -8.85
N THR A 29 -50.53 7.85 -10.05
CA THR A 29 -49.68 8.13 -11.21
C THR A 29 -49.02 9.48 -10.95
N ALA A 30 -47.86 9.47 -10.32
CA ALA A 30 -46.99 10.62 -10.25
C ALA A 30 -45.94 10.48 -11.36
N ILE A 31 -46.10 11.24 -12.41
CA ILE A 31 -45.09 11.46 -13.44
C ILE A 31 -43.96 12.21 -12.78
N LEU A 32 -42.93 11.46 -12.36
CA LEU A 32 -41.68 12.02 -11.88
C LEU A 32 -40.82 12.32 -13.09
N VAL A 33 -40.80 13.57 -13.52
CA VAL A 33 -39.85 14.11 -14.48
C VAL A 33 -38.48 14.02 -13.78
N ALA A 34 -37.74 12.95 -14.04
CA ALA A 34 -36.35 12.82 -13.61
C ALA A 34 -35.50 13.73 -14.48
N VAL A 35 -35.14 14.89 -13.96
CA VAL A 35 -34.07 15.72 -14.51
C VAL A 35 -32.76 15.04 -14.15
N PRO A 36 -31.98 14.52 -15.11
CA PRO A 36 -30.65 14.04 -14.81
C PRO A 36 -29.77 15.26 -14.51
N LEU A 37 -29.48 15.51 -13.23
CA LEU A 37 -28.35 16.34 -12.84
C LEU A 37 -27.09 15.61 -13.32
N CYS A 38 -26.62 15.95 -14.52
CA CYS A 38 -25.27 15.65 -14.94
C CYS A 38 -24.31 16.45 -14.06
N VAL A 39 -23.94 15.87 -12.92
CA VAL A 39 -22.75 16.28 -12.18
C VAL A 39 -21.58 15.82 -13.03
N SER A 40 -21.15 16.68 -13.94
CA SER A 40 -19.86 16.55 -14.63
C SER A 40 -18.77 16.72 -13.57
N GLY A 41 -18.48 15.67 -12.84
CA GLY A 41 -17.28 15.57 -12.05
C GLY A 41 -16.09 15.67 -13.01
N THR A 42 -15.53 16.84 -13.13
CA THR A 42 -14.24 17.06 -13.78
C THR A 42 -13.20 16.31 -12.96
N GLN A 43 -13.05 15.02 -13.24
CA GLN A 43 -11.91 14.28 -12.76
C GLN A 43 -10.72 14.89 -13.50
N ALA A 44 -9.91 15.66 -12.78
CA ALA A 44 -8.61 16.06 -13.25
C ALA A 44 -7.84 14.75 -13.52
N GLN A 45 -7.89 14.31 -14.77
CA GLN A 45 -7.04 13.26 -15.29
C GLN A 45 -5.64 13.85 -15.27
N THR A 46 -4.93 13.70 -14.15
CA THR A 46 -3.49 13.83 -14.13
C THR A 46 -2.99 12.85 -15.19
N SER A 47 -2.56 13.38 -16.30
CA SER A 47 -2.16 12.61 -17.46
C SER A 47 -1.09 11.61 -17.03
N LYS A 48 -1.40 10.32 -17.09
CA LYS A 48 -0.47 9.21 -16.84
C LYS A 48 0.82 9.30 -17.68
N LYS A 49 0.82 10.16 -18.68
CA LYS A 49 1.91 10.37 -19.63
C LYS A 49 3.15 11.03 -19.03
N ASP A 50 3.00 11.75 -17.91
CA ASP A 50 4.12 12.42 -17.21
C ASP A 50 4.61 11.68 -15.99
N ALA A 51 3.94 10.58 -15.62
CA ALA A 51 4.30 9.82 -14.42
C ALA A 51 5.60 9.05 -14.63
N VAL A 52 6.55 9.30 -13.76
CA VAL A 52 7.82 8.58 -13.72
C VAL A 52 7.65 7.34 -12.84
N THR A 53 8.24 6.23 -13.27
CA THR A 53 8.13 4.94 -12.57
C THR A 53 9.51 4.30 -12.43
N ILE A 54 9.81 3.83 -11.23
CA ILE A 54 10.89 2.86 -10.98
C ILE A 54 10.26 1.51 -10.70
N LYS A 55 10.69 0.48 -11.37
CA LYS A 55 10.26 -0.90 -11.14
C LYS A 55 11.47 -1.81 -11.12
N GLY A 56 11.31 -3.02 -10.63
CA GLY A 56 12.37 -4.00 -10.64
C GLY A 56 12.10 -5.19 -9.76
N ILE A 57 13.16 -5.87 -9.39
CA ILE A 57 13.12 -7.06 -8.53
C ILE A 57 14.13 -6.92 -7.40
N VAL A 58 13.77 -7.43 -6.23
CA VAL A 58 14.69 -7.58 -5.09
C VAL A 58 15.12 -9.03 -5.00
N LEU A 59 16.42 -9.25 -5.02
CA LEU A 59 17.04 -10.57 -4.87
C LEU A 59 17.76 -10.66 -3.53
N GLY A 60 17.72 -11.83 -2.93
CA GLY A 60 18.55 -12.16 -1.77
C GLY A 60 20.02 -12.36 -2.13
N ALA A 61 20.85 -12.57 -1.13
CA ALA A 61 22.27 -12.91 -1.32
C ALA A 61 22.45 -14.22 -2.11
N ASP A 62 21.48 -15.13 -1.99
CA ASP A 62 21.43 -16.40 -2.73
C ASP A 62 20.90 -16.25 -4.17
N GLY A 63 20.56 -15.03 -4.58
CA GLY A 63 20.02 -14.73 -5.91
C GLY A 63 18.54 -15.05 -6.10
N LYS A 64 17.83 -15.48 -5.06
CA LYS A 64 16.39 -15.74 -5.13
C LYS A 64 15.57 -14.48 -4.91
N PRO A 65 14.38 -14.36 -5.54
CA PRO A 65 13.49 -13.26 -5.27
C PRO A 65 13.05 -13.20 -3.80
N VAL A 66 13.00 -11.98 -3.24
CA VAL A 66 12.61 -11.77 -1.84
C VAL A 66 11.23 -11.10 -1.79
N PRO A 67 10.20 -11.81 -1.31
CA PRO A 67 8.88 -11.24 -1.11
C PRO A 67 8.84 -10.33 0.13
N ALA A 68 7.89 -9.39 0.14
CA ALA A 68 7.65 -8.45 1.23
C ALA A 68 8.89 -7.63 1.67
N ALA A 69 9.91 -7.52 0.82
CA ALA A 69 11.05 -6.63 1.07
C ALA A 69 10.60 -5.17 0.95
N ALA A 70 11.03 -4.33 1.88
CA ALA A 70 10.78 -2.90 1.82
C ALA A 70 11.78 -2.23 0.89
N VAL A 71 11.28 -1.51 -0.12
CA VAL A 71 12.08 -0.73 -1.07
C VAL A 71 11.85 0.74 -0.79
N THR A 72 12.87 1.43 -0.32
CA THR A 72 12.82 2.87 0.00
C THR A 72 13.43 3.67 -1.15
N CYS A 73 12.72 4.71 -1.56
CA CYS A 73 13.14 5.64 -2.60
C CYS A 73 13.18 7.06 -2.02
N GLN A 74 14.30 7.74 -2.17
CA GLN A 74 14.54 9.09 -1.69
C GLN A 74 14.86 10.03 -2.85
N SER A 75 14.25 11.20 -2.88
CA SER A 75 14.47 12.23 -3.91
C SER A 75 15.60 13.16 -3.51
N SER A 76 16.44 13.55 -4.45
CA SER A 76 17.49 14.56 -4.24
C SER A 76 16.93 15.95 -3.93
N ALA A 77 15.70 16.25 -4.38
CA ALA A 77 15.00 17.51 -4.05
C ALA A 77 14.45 17.56 -2.61
N GLY A 78 14.76 16.57 -1.76
CA GLY A 78 14.36 16.57 -0.35
C GLY A 78 12.87 16.23 -0.11
N MET A 79 12.18 15.67 -1.09
CA MET A 79 10.81 15.17 -0.86
C MET A 79 10.83 14.01 0.13
N LYS A 80 9.71 13.82 0.85
CA LYS A 80 9.57 12.73 1.81
C LYS A 80 9.90 11.39 1.14
N PRO A 81 10.73 10.54 1.76
CA PRO A 81 11.01 9.20 1.26
C PRO A 81 9.72 8.40 1.07
N ARG A 82 9.69 7.60 0.02
CA ARG A 82 8.58 6.68 -0.27
C ARG A 82 9.07 5.26 -0.11
N ALA A 83 8.24 4.41 0.50
CA ALA A 83 8.52 2.99 0.64
C ALA A 83 7.40 2.18 0.00
N VAL A 84 7.76 1.10 -0.66
CA VAL A 84 6.85 0.07 -1.19
C VAL A 84 7.38 -1.30 -0.79
N HIS A 85 6.53 -2.32 -0.86
CA HIS A 85 6.93 -3.70 -0.61
C HIS A 85 6.91 -4.50 -1.90
N THR A 86 7.81 -5.48 -1.99
CA THR A 86 7.82 -6.43 -3.10
C THR A 86 6.66 -7.41 -3.00
N ASP A 87 6.20 -7.88 -4.15
CA ASP A 87 5.20 -8.94 -4.28
C ASP A 87 5.77 -10.33 -3.94
N SER A 88 4.95 -11.38 -4.11
CA SER A 88 5.36 -12.78 -3.87
C SER A 88 6.48 -13.27 -4.77
N LYS A 89 6.76 -12.58 -5.88
CA LYS A 89 7.82 -12.87 -6.83
C LYS A 89 9.01 -11.92 -6.69
N GLY A 90 9.02 -11.09 -5.64
CA GLY A 90 10.09 -10.13 -5.38
C GLY A 90 10.05 -8.87 -6.25
N HIS A 91 9.00 -8.65 -7.07
CA HIS A 91 8.88 -7.45 -7.89
C HIS A 91 8.36 -6.26 -7.09
N TYR A 92 8.81 -5.07 -7.46
CA TYR A 92 8.31 -3.81 -6.91
C TYR A 92 8.06 -2.78 -8.01
N ALA A 93 7.20 -1.81 -7.73
CA ALA A 93 6.97 -0.67 -8.60
C ALA A 93 6.66 0.58 -7.76
N ILE A 94 7.39 1.66 -8.00
CA ILE A 94 7.19 2.98 -7.40
C ILE A 94 6.72 3.90 -8.52
N THR A 95 5.44 4.25 -8.52
CA THR A 95 4.80 5.05 -9.57
C THR A 95 4.51 6.47 -9.09
N GLY A 96 4.25 7.38 -10.03
CA GLY A 96 3.88 8.76 -9.71
C GLY A 96 5.03 9.56 -9.10
N LEU A 97 6.25 9.21 -9.46
CA LEU A 97 7.43 10.01 -9.14
C LEU A 97 7.47 11.26 -10.03
N LYS A 98 8.14 12.31 -9.57
CA LYS A 98 8.42 13.51 -10.35
C LYS A 98 9.75 13.33 -11.08
N GLN A 99 9.99 14.18 -12.07
CA GLN A 99 11.32 14.28 -12.68
C GLN A 99 12.32 14.79 -11.64
N ASP A 100 13.30 13.96 -11.28
CA ASP A 100 14.35 14.23 -10.29
C ASP A 100 15.44 13.15 -10.35
N SER A 101 16.48 13.28 -9.54
CA SER A 101 17.39 12.19 -9.21
C SER A 101 16.94 11.48 -7.93
N TYR A 102 17.05 10.18 -7.92
CA TYR A 102 16.59 9.35 -6.82
C TYR A 102 17.68 8.39 -6.33
N ASP A 103 17.67 8.17 -5.02
CA ASP A 103 18.42 7.11 -4.38
C ASP A 103 17.45 6.02 -3.92
N ILE A 104 17.78 4.75 -4.18
CA ILE A 104 16.92 3.62 -3.85
C ILE A 104 17.69 2.53 -3.12
N ARG A 105 17.02 1.88 -2.17
CA ARG A 105 17.57 0.80 -1.36
C ARG A 105 16.48 -0.19 -0.97
N ALA A 106 16.83 -1.47 -0.94
CA ALA A 106 15.96 -2.51 -0.39
C ALA A 106 16.40 -2.96 1.01
N SER A 107 15.44 -3.42 1.80
CA SER A 107 15.68 -4.04 3.10
C SER A 107 14.68 -5.16 3.38
N SER A 108 15.13 -6.24 4.01
CA SER A 108 14.30 -7.35 4.48
C SER A 108 15.02 -8.11 5.59
N ASN A 109 14.32 -8.37 6.70
CA ASN A 109 14.83 -9.19 7.82
C ASN A 109 16.25 -8.79 8.29
N GLY A 110 16.52 -7.49 8.41
CA GLY A 110 17.82 -6.98 8.83
C GLY A 110 18.92 -7.01 7.77
N ALA A 111 18.65 -7.57 6.60
CA ALA A 111 19.53 -7.47 5.43
C ALA A 111 19.17 -6.22 4.62
N TYR A 112 20.18 -5.64 3.97
CA TYR A 112 20.04 -4.43 3.15
C TYR A 112 20.74 -4.61 1.83
N SER A 113 20.24 -3.95 0.77
CA SER A 113 21.02 -3.78 -0.45
C SER A 113 21.98 -2.60 -0.31
N ASP A 114 22.93 -2.47 -1.23
CA ASP A 114 23.61 -1.20 -1.44
C ASP A 114 22.61 -0.12 -1.88
N TRP A 115 23.01 1.14 -1.74
CA TRP A 115 22.27 2.25 -2.29
C TRP A 115 22.59 2.40 -3.77
N GLU A 116 21.55 2.29 -4.61
CA GLU A 116 21.63 2.74 -5.98
C GLU A 116 21.34 4.25 -5.98
N ARG A 117 22.37 5.06 -6.27
CA ARG A 117 22.34 6.51 -6.12
C ARG A 117 22.31 7.25 -7.45
N ASN A 118 21.85 8.50 -7.38
CA ASN A 118 21.83 9.42 -8.51
C ASN A 118 21.14 8.85 -9.75
N ILE A 119 19.99 8.23 -9.57
CA ILE A 119 19.20 7.69 -10.66
C ILE A 119 18.42 8.84 -11.31
N PRO A 120 18.86 9.37 -12.44
CA PRO A 120 18.15 10.46 -13.11
C PRO A 120 16.90 9.92 -13.77
N LEU A 121 15.77 10.55 -13.49
CA LEU A 121 14.47 10.20 -14.06
C LEU A 121 13.85 11.39 -14.77
N ARG A 122 13.39 11.16 -16.00
CA ARG A 122 12.74 12.17 -16.84
C ARG A 122 11.22 11.92 -16.86
N LYS A 123 10.45 12.93 -17.23
CA LYS A 123 9.00 12.80 -17.39
C LYS A 123 8.62 11.61 -18.28
N GLY A 124 7.64 10.83 -17.82
CA GLY A 124 7.14 9.65 -18.52
C GLY A 124 8.09 8.46 -18.58
N GLN A 125 9.25 8.54 -17.94
CA GLN A 125 10.26 7.49 -17.99
C GLN A 125 9.92 6.36 -16.99
N THR A 126 10.09 5.13 -17.45
CA THR A 126 10.14 3.95 -16.59
C THR A 126 11.57 3.43 -16.54
N LYS A 127 12.13 3.30 -15.35
CA LYS A 127 13.46 2.70 -15.14
C LYS A 127 13.34 1.39 -14.39
N GLU A 128 14.07 0.38 -14.83
CA GLU A 128 14.12 -0.95 -14.18
C GLU A 128 15.44 -1.09 -13.43
N ILE A 129 15.35 -1.52 -12.15
CA ILE A 129 16.50 -1.64 -11.25
C ILE A 129 16.36 -2.93 -10.46
N THR A 130 17.39 -3.76 -10.49
CA THR A 130 17.50 -4.96 -9.65
C THR A 130 18.30 -4.62 -8.40
N LEU A 131 17.72 -4.86 -7.22
CA LEU A 131 18.36 -4.65 -5.93
C LEU A 131 18.73 -6.01 -5.34
N ARG A 132 19.96 -6.16 -4.88
CA ARG A 132 20.45 -7.40 -4.23
C ARG A 132 20.68 -7.13 -2.75
N LEU A 133 20.02 -7.90 -1.89
CA LEU A 133 20.28 -7.86 -0.45
C LEU A 133 21.63 -8.49 -0.15
N LEU A 134 22.40 -7.82 0.68
CA LEU A 134 23.66 -8.33 1.23
C LEU A 134 23.37 -8.99 2.57
N ASN A 135 24.11 -10.05 2.91
CA ASN A 135 24.02 -10.62 4.24
C ASN A 135 24.39 -9.56 5.29
N GLY A 136 23.63 -9.48 6.38
CA GLY A 136 23.72 -8.40 7.38
C GLY A 136 25.14 -8.12 7.91
N ASN A 137 26.06 -9.08 7.82
CA ASN A 137 27.46 -8.90 8.21
C ASN A 137 28.33 -8.20 7.15
N THR A 138 27.86 -8.12 5.90
CA THR A 138 28.63 -7.53 4.78
C THR A 138 28.30 -6.03 4.61
N ALA A 139 27.12 -5.60 5.04
CA ALA A 139 26.67 -4.21 4.88
C ALA A 139 27.48 -3.17 5.68
N LEU A 140 28.24 -3.60 6.68
CA LEU A 140 29.12 -2.73 7.49
C LEU A 140 30.58 -2.73 7.01
N SER A 141 30.93 -3.56 6.03
CA SER A 141 32.28 -3.62 5.45
C SER A 141 32.46 -2.71 4.23
N GLY A 142 31.73 -1.60 4.18
CA GLY A 142 32.04 -0.50 3.28
C GLY A 142 33.42 0.05 3.66
N LYS A 143 34.45 -0.46 2.94
CA LYS A 143 35.84 0.00 2.97
C LYS A 143 35.86 1.53 3.02
N LEU A 144 36.12 2.09 4.20
CA LEU A 144 36.50 3.49 4.34
C LEU A 144 37.67 3.74 3.37
N PRO A 145 37.62 4.75 2.53
CA PRO A 145 38.75 5.09 1.68
C PRO A 145 39.94 5.35 2.58
N ALA A 146 41.03 4.61 2.33
CA ALA A 146 42.28 4.77 3.03
C ALA A 146 42.66 6.27 3.01
N LYS A 147 42.82 6.88 4.18
CA LYS A 147 43.39 8.20 4.29
C LYS A 147 44.72 8.21 3.57
N HIS A 148 44.86 8.95 2.50
CA HIS A 148 46.13 9.35 1.95
C HIS A 148 46.90 10.06 3.08
N LYS A 149 47.96 9.41 3.57
CA LYS A 149 49.00 10.10 4.34
C LYS A 149 49.80 10.94 3.35
N GLN A 150 49.73 12.23 3.52
CA GLN A 150 50.77 13.14 3.03
C GLN A 150 51.98 13.03 3.93
#